data_108eba13f281f31bf129539fe1e07b92
#
_entry.id   108eba13f281f31bf129539fe1e07b92
#
_cell.length_a   1.000
_cell.length_b   1.000
_cell.length_c   1.000
_cell.angle_alpha   90.00
_cell.angle_beta   90.00
_cell.angle_gamma   90.00
#
_symmetry.space_group_name_H-M   'P 1'
#
loop_
_entity.id
_entity.type
_entity.pdbx_description
1 polymer ?
#
loop_
_entity_poly.entity_id
_entity_poly.type
_entity_poly.pdbx_seq_one_letter_code
_entity_poly.pdbx_strand_id
1 'polypeptide(L)'
;MKLQKILSRFLKLHKKEIDLSLDRIIHLCKKLGNPQDKIKAISIVGTNGKNSTIQAFYSILKEAGIKCNVYTSPHIQKINERFVFNNQQLGDDELASLFAVSYTHLTLPTNA
;
A
#
# COMPACT_ATOMS: atom_id res chain seq x y z
N MET A 1 -4.88 -15.32 13.07
CA MET A 1 -5.60 -14.63 12.03
C MET A 1 -4.73 -14.47 10.80
N LYS A 2 -5.31 -14.64 9.64
CA LYS A 2 -4.56 -14.71 8.38
C LYS A 2 -3.74 -13.44 8.09
N LEU A 3 -4.35 -12.27 8.28
CA LEU A 3 -3.67 -11.00 8.04
C LEU A 3 -2.44 -10.83 8.94
N GLN A 4 -2.56 -11.14 10.21
CA GLN A 4 -1.46 -11.02 11.16
C GLN A 4 -0.29 -11.94 10.80
N LYS A 5 -0.58 -13.14 10.35
CA LYS A 5 0.47 -14.07 9.90
C LYS A 5 1.23 -13.53 8.69
N ILE A 6 0.51 -12.97 7.74
CA ILE A 6 1.12 -12.40 6.54
C ILE A 6 1.98 -11.19 6.89
N LEU A 7 1.48 -10.30 7.73
CA LEU A 7 2.26 -9.15 8.19
C LEU A 7 3.53 -9.59 8.94
N SER A 8 3.44 -10.63 9.77
CA SER A 8 4.61 -11.18 10.45
C SER A 8 5.64 -11.70 9.45
N ARG A 9 5.20 -12.33 8.37
CA ARG A 9 6.12 -12.81 7.32
C ARG A 9 6.84 -11.66 6.63
N PHE A 10 6.14 -10.57 6.34
CA PHE A 10 6.77 -9.38 5.77
C PHE A 10 7.82 -8.81 6.71
N LEU A 11 7.53 -8.74 7.99
CA LEU A 11 8.48 -8.26 9.00
C LEU A 11 9.73 -9.13 9.09
N LYS A 12 9.59 -10.44 8.89
CA LYS A 12 10.73 -11.35 8.88
C LYS A 12 11.63 -11.18 7.67
N LEU A 13 11.11 -10.72 6.55
CA LEU A 13 11.91 -10.40 5.39
C LEU A 13 12.80 -9.19 5.63
N HIS A 14 12.47 -8.42 6.64
CA HIS A 14 13.12 -7.17 6.98
C HIS A 14 14.08 -7.42 8.15
N LYS A 15 15.25 -7.99 7.86
CA LYS A 15 16.17 -8.49 8.90
C LYS A 15 16.97 -7.41 9.60
N LYS A 16 16.93 -6.18 9.17
CA LYS A 16 17.78 -5.12 9.71
C LYS A 16 17.00 -3.86 9.97
N GLU A 17 17.65 -2.98 10.72
CA GLU A 17 17.20 -1.63 10.95
C GLU A 17 16.86 -0.90 9.66
N ILE A 18 16.31 0.26 9.79
CA ILE A 18 15.80 1.08 8.70
C ILE A 18 16.82 1.18 7.56
N ASP A 19 16.42 0.71 6.39
CA ASP A 19 17.18 0.87 5.16
C ASP A 19 16.61 2.04 4.39
N LEU A 20 17.37 3.13 4.32
CA LEU A 20 16.94 4.36 3.66
C LEU A 20 17.14 4.33 2.15
N SER A 21 17.75 3.26 1.62
CA SER A 21 17.93 3.12 0.18
C SER A 21 16.61 2.74 -0.50
N LEU A 22 16.51 2.99 -1.79
CA LEU A 22 15.36 2.60 -2.59
C LEU A 22 15.49 1.20 -3.17
N ASP A 23 16.58 0.51 -2.89
CA ASP A 23 16.88 -0.79 -3.55
C ASP A 23 15.81 -1.84 -3.29
N ARG A 24 15.30 -1.92 -2.07
CA ARG A 24 14.28 -2.90 -1.70
C ARG A 24 12.97 -2.67 -2.42
N ILE A 25 12.52 -1.42 -2.46
CA ILE A 25 11.24 -1.11 -3.12
C ILE A 25 11.35 -1.27 -4.63
N ILE A 26 12.50 -0.92 -5.20
CA ILE A 26 12.76 -1.14 -6.63
C ILE A 26 12.72 -2.62 -6.94
N HIS A 27 13.37 -3.44 -6.12
CA HIS A 27 13.39 -4.89 -6.29
C HIS A 27 11.97 -5.49 -6.24
N LEU A 28 11.19 -5.10 -5.25
CA LEU A 28 9.81 -5.56 -5.12
C LEU A 28 8.97 -5.12 -6.32
N CYS A 29 9.08 -3.87 -6.73
CA CYS A 29 8.34 -3.36 -7.88
C CYS A 29 8.66 -4.13 -9.16
N LYS A 30 9.93 -4.45 -9.40
CA LYS A 30 10.33 -5.26 -10.54
C LYS A 30 9.69 -6.64 -10.51
N LYS A 31 9.67 -7.28 -9.35
CA LYS A 31 9.03 -8.60 -9.20
C LYS A 31 7.52 -8.56 -9.45
N LEU A 32 6.88 -7.45 -9.17
CA LEU A 32 5.44 -7.26 -9.40
C LEU A 32 5.12 -6.75 -10.81
N GLY A 33 6.11 -6.59 -11.67
CA GLY A 33 5.90 -6.09 -13.04
C GLY A 33 5.82 -4.58 -13.14
N ASN A 34 6.43 -3.85 -12.20
CA ASN A 34 6.44 -2.39 -12.17
C ASN A 34 5.04 -1.77 -12.23
N PRO A 35 4.15 -2.12 -11.29
CA PRO A 35 2.77 -1.62 -11.31
C PRO A 35 2.67 -0.10 -11.17
N GLN A 36 3.67 0.53 -10.56
CA GLN A 36 3.71 1.97 -10.37
C GLN A 36 3.72 2.74 -11.69
N ASP A 37 4.20 2.12 -12.76
CA ASP A 37 4.23 2.75 -14.09
C ASP A 37 2.86 2.75 -14.77
N LYS A 38 1.92 1.99 -14.24
CA LYS A 38 0.59 1.80 -14.84
C LYS A 38 -0.49 2.64 -14.17
N ILE A 39 -0.16 3.34 -13.12
CA ILE A 39 -1.13 4.11 -12.35
C ILE A 39 -0.79 5.60 -12.38
N LYS A 40 -1.83 6.40 -12.19
CA LYS A 40 -1.67 7.84 -11.95
C LYS A 40 -1.87 8.07 -10.46
N ALA A 41 -0.95 8.77 -9.83
CA ALA A 41 -1.00 8.99 -8.41
C ALA A 41 -0.75 10.46 -8.07
N ILE A 42 -1.42 10.92 -7.03
CA ILE A 42 -1.18 12.23 -6.42
C ILE A 42 -0.62 11.95 -5.03
N SER A 43 0.57 12.43 -4.76
CA SER A 43 1.21 12.26 -3.45
C SER A 43 1.08 13.54 -2.63
N ILE A 44 0.66 13.39 -1.39
CA ILE A 44 0.50 14.50 -0.47
C ILE A 44 1.41 14.24 0.74
N VAL A 45 2.36 15.13 0.94
CA VAL A 45 3.33 15.02 2.02
C VAL A 45 3.30 16.27 2.87
N GLY A 46 3.74 16.16 4.11
CA GLY A 46 3.81 17.30 5.01
C GLY A 46 3.64 16.88 6.45
N THR A 47 3.78 17.83 7.36
CA THR A 47 3.63 17.57 8.80
C THR A 47 2.21 17.81 9.29
N ASN A 48 1.48 18.75 8.67
CA ASN A 48 0.14 19.13 9.09
C ASN A 48 -0.79 19.21 7.87
N GLY A 49 -2.07 18.89 8.11
CA GLY A 49 -3.11 19.07 7.11
C GLY A 49 -3.13 18.04 5.99
N LYS A 50 -2.33 16.98 6.07
CA LYS A 50 -2.32 15.92 5.05
C LYS A 50 -3.67 15.27 4.89
N ASN A 51 -4.26 14.83 5.99
CA ASN A 51 -5.53 14.12 5.95
C ASN A 51 -6.66 15.00 5.44
N SER A 52 -6.70 16.25 5.85
CA SER A 52 -7.71 17.20 5.36
C SER A 52 -7.57 17.42 3.85
N THR A 53 -6.34 17.54 3.37
CA THR A 53 -6.06 17.72 1.94
C THR A 53 -6.45 16.48 1.16
N ILE A 54 -6.13 15.29 1.65
CA ILE A 54 -6.52 14.03 1.02
C ILE A 54 -8.02 13.90 0.93
N GLN A 55 -8.74 14.21 1.99
CA GLN A 55 -10.20 14.14 1.99
C GLN A 55 -10.82 15.15 1.02
N ALA A 56 -10.23 16.33 0.90
CA ALA A 56 -10.70 17.32 -0.08
C ALA A 56 -10.51 16.80 -1.50
N PHE A 57 -9.34 16.30 -1.86
CA PHE A 57 -9.09 15.70 -3.16
C PHE A 57 -10.03 14.54 -3.44
N TYR A 58 -10.19 13.66 -2.49
CA TYR A 58 -11.06 12.50 -2.63
C TYR A 58 -12.50 12.90 -2.91
N SER A 59 -13.02 13.87 -2.16
CA SER A 59 -14.38 14.36 -2.34
C SER A 59 -14.57 15.01 -3.72
N ILE A 60 -13.62 15.79 -4.18
CA ILE A 60 -13.67 16.44 -5.49
C ILE A 60 -13.66 15.41 -6.61
N LEU A 61 -12.77 14.43 -6.54
CA LEU A 61 -12.67 13.39 -7.55
C LEU A 61 -13.92 12.53 -7.59
N LYS A 62 -14.47 12.21 -6.43
CA LYS A 62 -15.71 11.44 -6.32
C LYS A 62 -16.88 12.19 -6.96
N GLU A 63 -17.03 13.47 -6.67
CA GLU A 63 -18.09 14.30 -7.28
C GLU A 63 -17.91 14.44 -8.78
N ALA A 64 -16.68 14.42 -9.26
CA ALA A 64 -16.39 14.45 -10.69
C ALA A 64 -16.61 13.10 -11.38
N GLY A 65 -17.03 12.08 -10.65
CA GLY A 65 -17.25 10.74 -11.22
C GLY A 65 -15.96 9.95 -11.48
N ILE A 66 -14.86 10.39 -10.91
CA ILE A 66 -13.56 9.74 -11.08
C ILE A 66 -13.36 8.74 -9.96
N LYS A 67 -13.15 7.47 -10.31
CA LYS A 67 -12.83 6.45 -9.32
C LYS A 67 -11.40 6.67 -8.82
N CYS A 68 -11.23 6.73 -7.51
CA CYS A 68 -9.91 6.77 -6.93
C CYS A 68 -9.85 5.96 -5.65
N ASN A 69 -8.67 5.43 -5.39
CA ASN A 69 -8.38 4.73 -4.16
C ASN A 69 -7.43 5.60 -3.34
N VAL A 70 -7.45 5.41 -2.04
CA VAL A 70 -6.65 6.23 -1.12
C VAL A 70 -5.75 5.32 -0.30
N TYR A 71 -4.48 5.70 -0.23
CA TYR A 71 -3.54 5.12 0.73
C TYR A 71 -3.04 6.21 1.65
N THR A 72 -3.10 5.96 2.94
CA THR A 72 -2.64 6.92 3.96
C THR A 72 -1.71 6.27 4.97
N SER A 73 -0.91 7.07 5.62
CA SER A 73 -0.06 6.62 6.72
C SER A 73 0.16 7.76 7.70
N PRO A 74 0.35 7.45 8.98
CA PRO A 74 0.23 6.14 9.61
C PRO A 74 -1.24 5.78 9.93
N HIS A 75 -1.46 4.56 10.36
CA HIS A 75 -2.77 4.18 10.92
C HIS A 75 -2.80 4.43 12.42
N ILE A 76 -4.00 4.51 12.99
CA ILE A 76 -4.19 4.74 14.44
C ILE A 76 -4.41 3.41 15.16
N GLN A 77 -5.34 2.59 14.69
CA GLN A 77 -5.68 1.33 15.33
C GLN A 77 -5.35 0.11 14.47
N LYS A 78 -5.70 0.16 13.20
CA LYS A 78 -5.56 -0.97 12.28
C LYS A 78 -4.89 -0.54 10.99
N ILE A 79 -4.02 -1.38 10.47
CA ILE A 79 -3.39 -1.15 9.18
C ILE A 79 -4.41 -1.01 8.05
N ASN A 80 -5.58 -1.62 8.18
CA ASN A 80 -6.67 -1.50 7.21
C ASN A 80 -7.06 -0.06 6.93
N GLU A 81 -6.89 0.83 7.91
CA GLU A 81 -7.21 2.26 7.77
C GLU A 81 -6.43 2.92 6.64
N ARG A 82 -5.27 2.37 6.29
CA ARG A 82 -4.40 2.93 5.24
C ARG A 82 -4.94 2.70 3.84
N PHE A 83 -5.91 1.79 3.67
CA PHE A 83 -6.36 1.34 2.35
C PHE A 83 -7.86 1.55 2.20
N VAL A 84 -8.23 2.52 1.37
CA VAL A 84 -9.63 2.79 1.04
C VAL A 84 -9.81 2.60 -0.46
N PHE A 85 -10.60 1.60 -0.83
CA PHE A 85 -10.90 1.28 -2.23
C PHE A 85 -12.40 1.39 -2.46
N ASN A 86 -12.80 2.12 -3.47
CA ASN A 86 -14.22 2.31 -3.81
C ASN A 86 -15.06 2.81 -2.62
N ASN A 87 -14.55 3.78 -1.88
CA ASN A 87 -15.19 4.38 -0.71
C ASN A 87 -15.28 3.45 0.51
N GLN A 88 -14.60 2.32 0.49
CA GLN A 88 -14.64 1.37 1.60
C GLN A 88 -13.24 1.03 2.07
N GLN A 89 -13.05 1.05 3.38
CA GLN A 89 -11.86 0.53 3.99
C GLN A 89 -11.80 -0.99 3.72
N LEU A 90 -10.65 -1.48 3.30
CA LEU A 90 -10.49 -2.91 3.01
C LEU A 90 -10.63 -3.74 4.28
N GLY A 91 -11.37 -4.83 4.17
CA GLY A 91 -11.49 -5.81 5.25
C GLY A 91 -10.21 -6.65 5.37
N ASP A 92 -10.13 -7.40 6.47
CA ASP A 92 -8.95 -8.21 6.78
C ASP A 92 -8.65 -9.24 5.68
N ASP A 93 -9.67 -9.91 5.16
CA ASP A 93 -9.49 -10.95 4.15
C ASP A 93 -9.03 -10.37 2.82
N GLU A 94 -9.61 -9.26 2.41
CA GLU A 94 -9.23 -8.58 1.18
C GLU A 94 -7.78 -8.10 1.26
N LEU A 95 -7.41 -7.46 2.36
CA LEU A 95 -6.06 -6.97 2.56
C LEU A 95 -5.06 -8.12 2.66
N ALA A 96 -5.43 -9.19 3.36
CA ALA A 96 -4.61 -10.41 3.45
C ALA A 96 -4.34 -11.00 2.06
N SER A 97 -5.34 -11.04 1.20
CA SER A 97 -5.19 -11.54 -0.17
C SER A 97 -4.20 -10.71 -0.98
N LEU A 98 -4.28 -9.38 -0.88
CA LEU A 98 -3.36 -8.49 -1.57
C LEU A 98 -1.92 -8.67 -1.09
N PHE A 99 -1.71 -8.73 0.22
CA PHE A 99 -0.39 -8.95 0.78
C PHE A 99 0.16 -10.34 0.45
N ALA A 100 -0.69 -11.35 0.40
CA ALA A 100 -0.27 -12.71 0.04
C ALA A 100 0.28 -12.76 -1.38
N VAL A 101 -0.35 -12.07 -2.32
CA VAL A 101 0.15 -11.96 -3.70
C VAL A 101 1.51 -11.27 -3.73
N SER A 102 1.65 -10.15 -3.03
CA SER A 102 2.92 -9.43 -2.94
C SER A 102 4.02 -10.29 -2.33
N TYR A 103 3.72 -11.00 -1.26
CA TYR A 103 4.67 -11.89 -0.60
C TYR A 103 5.12 -13.01 -1.54
N THR A 104 4.19 -13.61 -2.25
CA THR A 104 4.49 -14.68 -3.21
C THR A 104 5.45 -14.19 -4.29
N HIS A 105 5.17 -13.03 -4.88
CA HIS A 105 6.06 -12.46 -5.89
C HIS A 105 7.44 -12.13 -5.34
N LEU A 106 7.50 -11.64 -4.10
CA LEU A 106 8.77 -11.28 -3.48
C LEU A 106 9.65 -12.50 -3.22
N THR A 107 9.06 -13.65 -2.88
CA THR A 107 9.79 -14.85 -2.49
C THR A 107 10.05 -15.83 -3.63
N LEU A 108 9.37 -15.69 -4.76
CA LEU A 108 9.60 -16.56 -5.91
C LEU A 108 11.00 -16.32 -6.49
N PRO A 109 11.66 -17.41 -6.97
CA PRO A 109 12.92 -17.24 -7.69
C PRO A 109 12.69 -16.37 -8.93
N THR A 110 13.62 -15.45 -9.17
CA THR A 110 13.61 -14.71 -10.42
C THR A 110 14.09 -15.62 -11.53
N ASN A 111 13.20 -15.98 -12.42
CA ASN A 111 13.61 -16.49 -13.70
C ASN A 111 14.05 -15.27 -14.52
N ALA A 112 15.33 -15.16 -14.62
CA ALA A 112 15.90 -14.06 -15.39
C ALA A 112 15.40 -14.10 -16.84
#